data_732d9f17ce1c26124185935b9e93201a
#
_entry.id   732d9f17ce1c26124185935b9e93201a
#
_cell.length_a   1.000
_cell.length_b   1.000
_cell.length_c   1.000
_cell.angle_alpha   90.00
_cell.angle_beta   90.00
_cell.angle_gamma   90.00
#
_symmetry.space_group_name_H-M   'P 1'
#
loop_
_entity.id
_entity.type
_entity.pdbx_description
1 polymer ?
#
loop_
_entity_poly.entity_id
_entity_poly.type
_entity_poly.pdbx_seq_one_letter_code
_entity_poly.pdbx_strand_id
1 'polypeptide(L)'
;MKIIKKLMQIALAVFFFALLATSTVLADDSDSEGWQFVQENGRTYYKKGEIKETAWRVIDGKYYYFDHVSGEMVVGWQYIPMPDKGSTIGPYPNGIRLEYMPMSRWYYFNQDGVLQEFVGWQQLEVRDSLTVGKKHGEGFEGPEVLKLANYYFDEDHSLKTGWLYDQSNWYYLAKTGHLGKDYLGGERRTGWINDDSTWYYLDPETGIMQTGWKYLGNKWYYLRSSGAMATGWYQEDSTWYYLDAQNGDMKTGWAYVGNKWYYLRSSGAMATGWVKDGSTWYYLNASNGDM
;
A
#
# COMPACT_ATOMS: atom_id res chain seq x y z
N MET A 1 -42.96 -1.46 11.15
CA MET A 1 -42.23 -1.10 9.94
C MET A 1 -40.97 -1.96 9.86
N LYS A 2 -40.99 -2.98 8.99
CA LYS A 2 -40.03 -4.10 8.96
C LYS A 2 -38.79 -3.67 8.16
N ILE A 3 -37.62 -3.65 8.83
CA ILE A 3 -36.32 -3.50 8.17
C ILE A 3 -35.91 -4.86 7.66
N ILE A 4 -35.84 -4.99 6.35
CA ILE A 4 -35.39 -6.20 5.67
C ILE A 4 -33.86 -6.25 5.75
N LYS A 5 -33.35 -7.15 6.59
CA LYS A 5 -31.93 -7.55 6.57
C LYS A 5 -31.72 -8.47 5.35
N LYS A 6 -31.01 -7.96 4.34
CA LYS A 6 -30.46 -8.80 3.27
C LYS A 6 -29.11 -9.37 3.73
N LEU A 7 -29.14 -10.55 4.29
CA LEU A 7 -27.97 -11.39 4.52
C LEU A 7 -27.56 -11.97 3.16
N MET A 8 -26.44 -11.50 2.62
CA MET A 8 -25.72 -12.20 1.57
C MET A 8 -24.97 -13.36 2.23
N GLN A 9 -25.47 -14.57 2.06
CA GLN A 9 -24.75 -15.79 2.41
C GLN A 9 -23.65 -16.01 1.38
N ILE A 10 -22.40 -15.78 1.80
CA ILE A 10 -21.23 -16.29 1.09
C ILE A 10 -21.13 -17.75 1.50
N ALA A 11 -21.40 -18.64 0.55
CA ALA A 11 -21.22 -20.08 0.72
C ALA A 11 -19.71 -20.37 0.84
N LEU A 12 -19.27 -20.64 2.06
CA LEU A 12 -17.93 -21.17 2.35
C LEU A 12 -17.93 -22.64 1.94
N ALA A 13 -17.47 -22.94 0.74
CA ALA A 13 -17.21 -24.32 0.33
C ALA A 13 -15.91 -24.79 0.97
N VAL A 14 -15.99 -25.35 2.18
CA VAL A 14 -14.89 -26.08 2.80
C VAL A 14 -14.81 -27.45 2.15
N PHE A 15 -13.91 -27.61 1.19
CA PHE A 15 -13.54 -28.93 0.70
C PHE A 15 -12.50 -29.56 1.64
N PHE A 16 -12.94 -30.52 2.44
CA PHE A 16 -12.07 -31.44 3.13
C PHE A 16 -11.47 -32.40 2.09
N PHE A 17 -10.19 -32.26 1.77
CA PHE A 17 -9.46 -33.28 1.04
C PHE A 17 -8.86 -34.27 2.03
N ALA A 18 -9.38 -35.48 1.99
CA ALA A 18 -8.77 -36.64 2.65
C ALA A 18 -7.43 -36.97 1.98
N LEU A 19 -6.38 -37.09 2.80
CA LEU A 19 -5.04 -37.46 2.37
C LEU A 19 -5.04 -38.92 1.89
N LEU A 20 -5.19 -39.12 0.58
CA LEU A 20 -4.79 -40.36 -0.08
C LEU A 20 -3.67 -39.99 -1.04
N ALA A 21 -2.49 -40.55 -0.84
CA ALA A 21 -1.34 -40.40 -1.72
C ALA A 21 -1.62 -41.15 -3.06
N THR A 22 -2.43 -40.55 -3.90
CA THR A 22 -2.59 -40.91 -5.29
C THR A 22 -2.29 -39.66 -6.11
N SER A 23 -1.38 -39.77 -7.08
CA SER A 23 -1.15 -38.73 -8.07
C SER A 23 -2.45 -38.49 -8.83
N THR A 24 -3.14 -37.39 -8.54
CA THR A 24 -4.31 -36.98 -9.32
C THR A 24 -3.82 -36.13 -10.49
N VAL A 25 -4.02 -36.61 -11.68
CA VAL A 25 -3.87 -35.86 -12.92
C VAL A 25 -5.08 -34.93 -13.02
N LEU A 26 -4.86 -33.62 -12.95
CA LEU A 26 -5.88 -32.61 -13.23
C LEU A 26 -5.83 -32.35 -14.75
N ALA A 27 -6.93 -32.64 -15.46
CA ALA A 27 -7.04 -32.56 -16.90
C ALA A 27 -6.93 -31.11 -17.39
N ASP A 28 -6.29 -30.89 -18.41
CA ASP A 28 -6.09 -31.02 -19.83
C ASP A 28 -6.09 -29.65 -20.53
N ASP A 29 -5.10 -29.39 -21.33
CA ASP A 29 -5.12 -28.34 -22.32
C ASP A 29 -4.65 -28.86 -23.69
N SER A 30 -5.41 -28.53 -24.73
CA SER A 30 -5.25 -29.00 -26.11
C SER A 30 -3.98 -28.50 -26.80
N ASP A 31 -3.20 -27.60 -26.20
CA ASP A 31 -1.94 -27.07 -26.76
C ASP A 31 -0.69 -27.70 -26.13
N SER A 32 -0.85 -28.62 -25.19
CA SER A 32 0.25 -29.19 -24.41
C SER A 32 0.40 -30.68 -24.62
N GLU A 33 0.73 -31.12 -25.83
CA GLU A 33 0.97 -32.54 -26.06
C GLU A 33 1.89 -33.12 -24.98
N GLY A 34 1.28 -33.76 -23.93
CA GLY A 34 1.94 -34.40 -22.82
C GLY A 34 2.31 -33.53 -21.59
N TRP A 35 1.92 -32.27 -21.54
CA TRP A 35 2.01 -31.46 -20.33
C TRP A 35 0.78 -31.64 -19.45
N GLN A 36 0.98 -31.71 -18.13
CA GLN A 36 -0.13 -31.89 -17.18
C GLN A 36 0.21 -31.34 -15.79
N PHE A 37 -0.82 -30.93 -15.04
CA PHE A 37 -0.67 -30.64 -13.62
C PHE A 37 -0.45 -31.93 -12.83
N VAL A 38 0.57 -31.96 -12.00
CA VAL A 38 0.94 -33.11 -11.16
C VAL A 38 1.16 -32.65 -9.73
N GLN A 39 0.57 -33.36 -8.77
CA GLN A 39 0.82 -33.15 -7.35
C GLN A 39 1.85 -34.14 -6.84
N GLU A 40 2.93 -33.62 -6.24
CA GLU A 40 4.00 -34.41 -5.63
C GLU A 40 4.28 -33.83 -4.22
N ASN A 41 4.15 -34.64 -3.18
CA ASN A 41 4.42 -34.23 -1.79
C ASN A 41 3.69 -32.94 -1.36
N GLY A 42 2.43 -32.79 -1.75
CA GLY A 42 1.62 -31.62 -1.43
C GLY A 42 1.93 -30.37 -2.26
N ARG A 43 2.78 -30.46 -3.27
CA ARG A 43 3.16 -29.38 -4.19
C ARG A 43 2.62 -29.66 -5.58
N THR A 44 2.24 -28.61 -6.28
CA THR A 44 1.71 -28.71 -7.65
C THR A 44 2.77 -28.26 -8.65
N TYR A 45 2.92 -29.03 -9.73
CA TYR A 45 3.83 -28.78 -10.84
C TYR A 45 3.07 -28.88 -12.16
N TYR A 46 3.53 -28.21 -13.19
CA TYR A 46 3.12 -28.47 -14.58
C TYR A 46 4.27 -29.17 -15.28
N LYS A 47 4.06 -30.42 -15.74
CA LYS A 47 5.14 -31.33 -16.16
C LYS A 47 4.84 -32.01 -17.47
N LYS A 48 5.91 -32.29 -18.19
CA LYS A 48 5.94 -33.25 -19.31
C LYS A 48 7.03 -34.30 -19.05
N GLY A 49 6.65 -35.48 -18.61
CA GLY A 49 7.59 -36.47 -18.10
C GLY A 49 8.34 -35.90 -16.85
N GLU A 50 9.68 -35.89 -16.94
CA GLU A 50 10.52 -35.36 -15.86
C GLU A 50 10.77 -33.83 -15.97
N ILE A 51 10.35 -33.19 -17.06
CA ILE A 51 10.55 -31.77 -17.31
C ILE A 51 9.47 -30.99 -16.57
N LYS A 52 9.87 -30.07 -15.72
CA LYS A 52 8.98 -29.13 -14.99
C LYS A 52 8.94 -27.78 -15.70
N GLU A 53 7.76 -27.19 -15.78
CA GLU A 53 7.61 -25.79 -16.19
C GLU A 53 8.19 -24.86 -15.14
N THR A 54 8.68 -23.70 -15.58
CA THR A 54 9.17 -22.63 -14.71
C THR A 54 8.78 -21.28 -15.27
N ALA A 55 8.72 -20.25 -14.39
CA ALA A 55 8.32 -18.90 -14.73
C ALA A 55 6.84 -18.80 -15.19
N TRP A 56 6.52 -17.77 -15.97
CA TRP A 56 5.16 -17.53 -16.45
C TRP A 56 4.71 -18.53 -17.49
N ARG A 57 3.47 -19.01 -17.37
CA ARG A 57 2.83 -19.87 -18.37
C ARG A 57 1.35 -19.49 -18.52
N VAL A 58 0.88 -19.47 -19.76
CA VAL A 58 -0.56 -19.41 -20.06
C VAL A 58 -1.04 -20.83 -20.33
N ILE A 59 -2.06 -21.25 -19.60
CA ILE A 59 -2.69 -22.58 -19.72
C ILE A 59 -4.19 -22.33 -19.74
N ASP A 60 -4.89 -22.76 -20.78
CA ASP A 60 -6.34 -22.52 -20.98
C ASP A 60 -6.74 -21.04 -20.84
N GLY A 61 -5.91 -20.12 -21.37
CA GLY A 61 -6.15 -18.69 -21.30
C GLY A 61 -5.98 -18.08 -19.90
N LYS A 62 -5.49 -18.84 -18.92
CA LYS A 62 -5.19 -18.38 -17.55
C LYS A 62 -3.69 -18.28 -17.34
N TYR A 63 -3.27 -17.26 -16.57
CA TYR A 63 -1.87 -17.04 -16.23
C TYR A 63 -1.50 -17.78 -14.95
N TYR A 64 -0.38 -18.51 -15.01
CA TYR A 64 0.26 -19.21 -13.89
C TYR A 64 1.71 -18.77 -13.78
N TYR A 65 2.28 -18.92 -12.62
CA TYR A 65 3.70 -18.79 -12.40
C TYR A 65 4.24 -20.02 -11.66
N PHE A 66 5.34 -20.56 -12.16
CA PHE A 66 6.05 -21.69 -11.55
C PHE A 66 7.39 -21.18 -11.05
N ASP A 67 7.74 -21.50 -9.83
CA ASP A 67 9.01 -21.08 -9.23
C ASP A 67 10.18 -21.49 -10.12
N HIS A 68 11.05 -20.54 -10.43
CA HIS A 68 12.12 -20.71 -11.41
C HIS A 68 13.21 -21.71 -10.99
N VAL A 69 13.28 -22.10 -9.70
CA VAL A 69 14.24 -23.06 -9.17
C VAL A 69 13.59 -24.43 -9.00
N SER A 70 12.46 -24.49 -8.33
CA SER A 70 11.78 -25.74 -7.96
C SER A 70 10.77 -26.21 -9.00
N GLY A 71 10.24 -25.30 -9.85
CA GLY A 71 9.13 -25.55 -10.75
C GLY A 71 7.78 -25.69 -10.04
N GLU A 72 7.72 -25.37 -8.74
CA GLU A 72 6.48 -25.43 -7.94
C GLU A 72 5.53 -24.32 -8.37
N MET A 73 4.24 -24.64 -8.57
CA MET A 73 3.19 -23.66 -8.81
C MET A 73 3.03 -22.74 -7.63
N VAL A 74 3.04 -21.43 -7.86
CA VAL A 74 2.89 -20.45 -6.80
C VAL A 74 1.42 -20.13 -6.54
N VAL A 75 1.11 -19.72 -5.31
CA VAL A 75 -0.20 -19.23 -4.86
C VAL A 75 -0.01 -18.01 -3.95
N GLY A 76 -1.07 -17.22 -3.75
CA GLY A 76 -1.03 -16.03 -2.90
C GLY A 76 -0.20 -14.90 -3.50
N TRP A 77 0.34 -14.05 -2.64
CA TRP A 77 1.16 -12.92 -3.05
C TRP A 77 2.57 -13.34 -3.47
N GLN A 78 2.99 -12.91 -4.66
CA GLN A 78 4.29 -13.24 -5.24
C GLN A 78 4.99 -12.00 -5.77
N TYR A 79 6.26 -11.82 -5.41
CA TYR A 79 7.13 -10.78 -5.97
C TYR A 79 7.99 -11.38 -7.07
N ILE A 80 7.53 -11.26 -8.30
CA ILE A 80 8.07 -11.97 -9.45
C ILE A 80 8.28 -11.03 -10.65
N PRO A 81 9.16 -11.39 -11.59
CA PRO A 81 9.37 -10.63 -12.81
C PRO A 81 8.07 -10.40 -13.58
N MET A 82 7.93 -9.22 -14.18
CA MET A 82 6.81 -8.94 -15.08
C MET A 82 6.77 -9.92 -16.24
N PRO A 83 5.59 -10.35 -16.72
CA PRO A 83 5.48 -11.07 -17.97
C PRO A 83 5.97 -10.17 -19.12
N ASP A 84 6.67 -10.77 -20.09
CA ASP A 84 7.16 -10.03 -21.25
C ASP A 84 5.99 -9.59 -22.15
N LYS A 85 5.94 -8.29 -22.48
CA LYS A 85 4.93 -7.75 -23.39
C LYS A 85 5.16 -8.31 -24.80
N GLY A 86 4.43 -9.37 -25.14
CA GLY A 86 4.42 -9.97 -26.47
C GLY A 86 4.90 -11.43 -26.54
N SER A 87 5.31 -12.00 -25.41
CA SER A 87 5.55 -13.44 -25.31
C SER A 87 4.39 -14.10 -24.54
N THR A 88 3.82 -15.13 -25.13
CA THR A 88 2.84 -16.01 -24.46
C THR A 88 3.50 -16.93 -23.44
N ILE A 89 4.79 -16.86 -23.33
CA ILE A 89 5.65 -17.61 -22.44
C ILE A 89 6.45 -16.58 -21.66
N GLY A 90 6.37 -16.62 -20.36
CA GLY A 90 6.99 -15.66 -19.46
C GLY A 90 8.37 -15.14 -19.84
N PRO A 91 8.92 -14.21 -19.09
CA PRO A 91 9.92 -13.25 -19.56
C PRO A 91 11.21 -13.87 -20.11
N TYR A 92 11.50 -15.15 -19.86
CA TYR A 92 12.76 -15.74 -20.38
C TYR A 92 12.67 -17.27 -20.55
N PRO A 93 12.52 -17.78 -21.79
CA PRO A 93 12.87 -19.16 -22.05
C PRO A 93 14.38 -19.29 -21.95
N ASN A 94 14.86 -20.17 -21.09
CA ASN A 94 16.27 -20.59 -20.99
C ASN A 94 17.25 -19.61 -20.31
N GLY A 95 17.25 -19.57 -18.98
CA GLY A 95 18.47 -19.38 -18.21
C GLY A 95 19.15 -18.01 -18.27
N ILE A 96 18.41 -16.92 -18.42
CA ILE A 96 19.00 -15.58 -18.28
C ILE A 96 19.22 -15.28 -16.78
N ARG A 97 20.43 -14.83 -16.49
CA ARG A 97 20.88 -14.53 -15.14
C ARG A 97 19.95 -13.52 -14.44
N LEU A 98 19.70 -13.75 -13.15
CA LEU A 98 18.89 -12.89 -12.25
C LEU A 98 19.25 -11.39 -12.32
N GLU A 99 20.47 -11.04 -12.71
CA GLU A 99 20.96 -9.67 -12.86
C GLU A 99 20.33 -8.88 -14.02
N TYR A 100 19.68 -9.57 -14.96
CA TYR A 100 18.97 -8.98 -16.11
C TYR A 100 17.45 -9.10 -16.00
N MET A 101 16.90 -9.51 -14.85
CA MET A 101 15.46 -9.58 -14.69
C MET A 101 14.87 -8.17 -14.72
N PRO A 102 13.94 -7.88 -15.64
CA PRO A 102 13.20 -6.63 -15.58
C PRO A 102 12.42 -6.58 -14.26
N MET A 103 12.18 -5.38 -13.83
CA MET A 103 11.57 -5.02 -12.54
C MET A 103 10.51 -6.03 -12.08
N SER A 104 10.77 -6.69 -10.95
CA SER A 104 9.78 -7.54 -10.31
C SER A 104 8.66 -6.70 -9.73
N ARG A 105 7.46 -7.26 -9.72
CA ARG A 105 6.23 -6.67 -9.21
C ARG A 105 5.52 -7.67 -8.30
N TRP A 106 4.61 -7.17 -7.48
CA TRP A 106 3.72 -8.02 -6.71
C TRP A 106 2.49 -8.39 -7.52
N TYR A 107 2.18 -9.70 -7.57
CA TYR A 107 1.00 -10.29 -8.18
C TYR A 107 0.28 -11.18 -7.17
N TYR A 108 -1.02 -11.36 -7.36
CA TYR A 108 -1.81 -12.23 -6.51
C TYR A 108 -2.39 -13.41 -7.28
N PHE A 109 -2.08 -14.61 -6.84
CA PHE A 109 -2.59 -15.86 -7.40
C PHE A 109 -3.58 -16.50 -6.41
N ASN A 110 -4.70 -17.03 -6.92
CA ASN A 110 -5.64 -17.75 -6.07
C ASN A 110 -5.08 -19.12 -5.63
N GLN A 111 -5.88 -19.90 -4.90
CA GLN A 111 -5.46 -21.21 -4.40
C GLN A 111 -5.25 -22.25 -5.51
N ASP A 112 -5.84 -22.02 -6.69
CA ASP A 112 -5.64 -22.88 -7.88
C ASP A 112 -4.41 -22.46 -8.68
N GLY A 113 -3.62 -21.48 -8.21
CA GLY A 113 -2.44 -20.94 -8.88
C GLY A 113 -2.75 -19.99 -10.03
N VAL A 114 -4.01 -19.58 -10.21
CA VAL A 114 -4.41 -18.68 -11.29
C VAL A 114 -4.18 -17.23 -10.88
N LEU A 115 -3.45 -16.46 -11.72
CA LEU A 115 -3.31 -15.02 -11.53
C LEU A 115 -4.69 -14.37 -11.44
N GLN A 116 -4.86 -13.52 -10.45
CA GLN A 116 -6.04 -12.67 -10.37
C GLN A 116 -5.77 -11.39 -11.16
N GLU A 117 -6.45 -11.26 -12.30
CA GLU A 117 -6.31 -10.14 -13.23
C GLU A 117 -7.06 -8.90 -12.70
N PHE A 118 -6.73 -8.49 -11.48
CA PHE A 118 -7.29 -7.30 -10.87
C PHE A 118 -6.79 -6.03 -11.57
N VAL A 119 -7.69 -5.05 -11.73
CA VAL A 119 -7.38 -3.70 -12.21
C VAL A 119 -8.15 -2.72 -11.33
N GLY A 120 -7.52 -1.60 -10.97
CA GLY A 120 -8.10 -0.59 -10.10
C GLY A 120 -8.21 -1.04 -8.64
N TRP A 121 -9.16 -0.43 -7.92
CA TRP A 121 -9.35 -0.69 -6.49
C TRP A 121 -9.95 -2.07 -6.21
N GLN A 122 -9.29 -2.79 -5.31
CA GLN A 122 -9.74 -4.08 -4.79
C GLN A 122 -9.70 -4.07 -3.27
N GLN A 123 -10.70 -4.68 -2.63
CA GLN A 123 -10.70 -4.94 -1.21
C GLN A 123 -10.41 -6.42 -0.97
N LEU A 124 -9.26 -6.71 -0.39
CA LEU A 124 -8.79 -8.07 -0.21
C LEU A 124 -8.53 -8.36 1.28
N GLU A 125 -8.84 -9.59 1.68
CA GLU A 125 -8.39 -10.11 2.95
C GLU A 125 -6.91 -10.48 2.84
N VAL A 126 -6.09 -9.82 3.66
CA VAL A 126 -4.69 -10.18 3.80
C VAL A 126 -4.42 -10.67 5.20
N ARG A 127 -3.61 -11.70 5.28
CA ARG A 127 -3.00 -12.10 6.54
C ARG A 127 -2.08 -10.98 6.99
N ASP A 128 -2.01 -10.76 8.29
CA ASP A 128 -1.14 -9.73 8.85
C ASP A 128 0.26 -9.83 8.21
N SER A 129 0.81 -8.68 7.85
CA SER A 129 2.00 -8.48 7.03
C SER A 129 3.26 -9.25 7.46
N LEU A 130 3.25 -9.83 8.63
CA LEU A 130 4.35 -10.65 9.15
C LEU A 130 4.45 -12.05 8.49
N THR A 131 3.47 -12.45 7.67
CA THR A 131 3.44 -13.78 7.03
C THR A 131 3.82 -13.77 5.55
N VAL A 132 4.05 -12.60 4.95
CA VAL A 132 4.49 -12.49 3.55
C VAL A 132 5.99 -12.82 3.48
N GLY A 133 6.34 -13.85 2.73
CA GLY A 133 7.74 -14.26 2.51
C GLY A 133 8.22 -15.43 3.35
N LYS A 134 7.39 -16.00 4.24
CA LYS A 134 7.74 -17.29 4.88
C LYS A 134 7.65 -18.42 3.87
N LYS A 135 8.74 -19.15 3.73
CA LYS A 135 8.78 -20.39 2.95
C LYS A 135 7.76 -21.37 3.53
N HIS A 136 7.09 -22.10 2.65
CA HIS A 136 6.19 -23.18 3.00
C HIS A 136 6.83 -24.12 4.03
N GLY A 137 6.22 -24.24 5.23
CA GLY A 137 6.69 -25.15 6.28
C GLY A 137 7.18 -24.53 7.57
N GLU A 138 7.37 -23.21 7.63
CA GLU A 138 7.68 -22.54 8.92
C GLU A 138 6.37 -22.06 9.55
N GLY A 139 5.87 -22.83 10.53
CA GLY A 139 4.64 -22.54 11.23
C GLY A 139 4.67 -21.18 11.94
N PHE A 140 3.64 -20.40 11.76
CA PHE A 140 3.34 -19.23 12.58
C PHE A 140 2.50 -19.68 13.77
N GLU A 141 3.04 -19.56 14.98
CA GLU A 141 2.32 -19.83 16.23
C GLU A 141 1.61 -18.55 16.72
N GLY A 142 0.53 -18.16 16.09
CA GLY A 142 -0.30 -17.05 16.51
C GLY A 142 -1.65 -17.03 15.81
N PRO A 143 -2.70 -16.38 16.37
CA PRO A 143 -3.97 -16.27 15.69
C PRO A 143 -3.81 -15.48 14.38
N GLU A 144 -4.23 -16.07 13.29
CA GLU A 144 -4.28 -15.40 11.99
C GLU A 144 -5.32 -14.27 12.07
N VAL A 145 -4.85 -13.03 12.13
CA VAL A 145 -5.73 -11.87 12.01
C VAL A 145 -5.86 -11.55 10.52
N LEU A 146 -6.97 -11.94 9.93
CA LEU A 146 -7.34 -11.50 8.58
C LEU A 146 -7.75 -10.03 8.66
N LYS A 147 -7.02 -9.19 7.94
CA LYS A 147 -7.31 -7.77 7.82
C LYS A 147 -7.84 -7.48 6.43
N LEU A 148 -9.01 -6.88 6.37
CA LEU A 148 -9.56 -6.37 5.12
C LEU A 148 -8.89 -5.03 4.81
N ALA A 149 -8.24 -4.92 3.66
CA ALA A 149 -7.56 -3.69 3.23
C ALA A 149 -7.85 -3.37 1.75
N ASN A 150 -7.70 -2.09 1.40
CA ASN A 150 -7.89 -1.64 0.03
C ASN A 150 -6.52 -1.58 -0.67
N TYR A 151 -6.47 -2.17 -1.85
CA TYR A 151 -5.32 -2.24 -2.75
C TYR A 151 -5.67 -1.67 -4.10
N TYR A 152 -4.69 -1.23 -4.85
CA TYR A 152 -4.86 -0.79 -6.24
C TYR A 152 -3.93 -1.60 -7.14
N PHE A 153 -4.48 -2.03 -8.29
CA PHE A 153 -3.73 -2.77 -9.29
C PHE A 153 -3.64 -1.98 -10.57
N ASP A 154 -2.45 -1.92 -11.15
CA ASP A 154 -2.21 -1.31 -12.45
C ASP A 154 -2.82 -2.18 -13.58
N GLU A 155 -2.85 -1.69 -14.82
CA GLU A 155 -3.43 -2.39 -15.96
C GLU A 155 -2.69 -3.70 -16.31
N ASP A 156 -1.47 -3.86 -15.82
CA ASP A 156 -0.69 -5.11 -15.95
C ASP A 156 -0.96 -6.09 -14.81
N HIS A 157 -2.03 -5.87 -14.04
CA HIS A 157 -2.47 -6.68 -12.89
C HIS A 157 -1.49 -6.68 -11.71
N SER A 158 -0.48 -5.81 -11.73
CA SER A 158 0.47 -5.69 -10.65
C SER A 158 0.00 -4.74 -9.56
N LEU A 159 0.41 -5.03 -8.31
CA LEU A 159 0.09 -4.21 -7.15
C LEU A 159 0.80 -2.85 -7.23
N LYS A 160 0.04 -1.78 -7.09
CA LYS A 160 0.52 -0.41 -6.95
C LYS A 160 1.05 -0.13 -5.55
N THR A 161 2.14 0.65 -5.45
CA THR A 161 2.68 1.16 -4.19
C THR A 161 3.08 2.63 -4.33
N GLY A 162 3.18 3.35 -3.22
CA GLY A 162 3.50 4.76 -3.21
C GLY A 162 2.30 5.63 -3.57
N TRP A 163 2.55 6.80 -4.13
CA TRP A 163 1.51 7.75 -4.50
C TRP A 163 0.71 7.30 -5.71
N LEU A 164 -0.61 7.42 -5.61
CA LEU A 164 -1.58 7.14 -6.66
C LEU A 164 -2.48 8.36 -6.87
N TYR A 165 -2.58 8.81 -8.11
CA TYR A 165 -3.59 9.79 -8.51
C TYR A 165 -4.70 9.07 -9.25
N ASP A 166 -5.89 9.06 -8.65
CA ASP A 166 -7.07 8.40 -9.20
C ASP A 166 -8.32 9.25 -8.97
N GLN A 167 -9.18 9.38 -10.00
CA GLN A 167 -10.43 10.15 -9.96
C GLN A 167 -10.27 11.55 -9.33
N SER A 168 -9.23 12.28 -9.75
CA SER A 168 -8.90 13.64 -9.29
C SER A 168 -8.47 13.72 -7.81
N ASN A 169 -8.13 12.62 -7.17
CA ASN A 169 -7.66 12.55 -5.79
C ASN A 169 -6.31 11.85 -5.68
N TRP A 170 -5.51 12.29 -4.72
CA TRP A 170 -4.28 11.62 -4.36
C TRP A 170 -4.50 10.66 -3.20
N TYR A 171 -3.91 9.47 -3.32
CA TYR A 171 -3.88 8.42 -2.31
C TYR A 171 -2.44 7.98 -2.08
N TYR A 172 -2.18 7.38 -0.93
CA TYR A 172 -0.89 6.77 -0.66
C TYR A 172 -1.06 5.29 -0.31
N LEU A 173 -0.37 4.47 -1.07
CA LEU A 173 -0.30 3.03 -0.90
C LEU A 173 1.02 2.69 -0.25
N ALA A 174 1.02 1.91 0.81
CA ALA A 174 2.22 1.60 1.57
C ALA A 174 3.34 1.10 0.66
N LYS A 175 4.56 1.65 0.81
CA LYS A 175 5.73 1.16 0.07
C LYS A 175 6.09 -0.24 0.55
N THR A 176 6.50 -1.13 -0.37
CA THR A 176 7.02 -2.47 -0.05
C THR A 176 8.22 -2.34 0.90
N GLY A 177 8.28 -3.19 1.92
CA GLY A 177 9.38 -3.18 2.88
C GLY A 177 9.37 -2.03 3.90
N HIS A 178 8.33 -1.18 3.91
CA HIS A 178 8.26 -0.03 4.84
C HIS A 178 8.31 -0.42 6.33
N LEU A 179 7.72 -1.57 6.69
CA LEU A 179 7.74 -2.12 8.06
C LEU A 179 8.71 -3.31 8.22
N GLY A 180 9.57 -3.54 7.23
CA GLY A 180 10.52 -4.64 7.18
C GLY A 180 10.56 -5.27 5.78
N LYS A 181 11.64 -6.01 5.47
CA LYS A 181 11.88 -6.59 4.13
C LYS A 181 10.79 -7.56 3.66
N ASP A 182 10.02 -8.12 4.59
CA ASP A 182 8.99 -9.12 4.33
C ASP A 182 7.57 -8.50 4.28
N TYR A 183 7.46 -7.15 4.37
CA TYR A 183 6.20 -6.44 4.30
C TYR A 183 5.77 -6.22 2.85
N LEU A 184 4.60 -6.74 2.48
CA LEU A 184 4.04 -6.65 1.12
C LEU A 184 3.90 -5.19 0.66
N GLY A 185 3.38 -4.31 1.50
CA GLY A 185 2.97 -2.97 1.09
C GLY A 185 1.68 -2.98 0.27
N GLY A 186 1.43 -1.88 -0.43
CA GLY A 186 0.27 -1.70 -1.31
C GLY A 186 -1.05 -1.35 -0.60
N GLU A 187 -1.14 -1.47 0.72
CA GLU A 187 -2.33 -1.08 1.45
C GLU A 187 -2.58 0.43 1.37
N ARG A 188 -3.81 0.83 1.09
CA ARG A 188 -4.20 2.24 1.17
C ARG A 188 -4.01 2.76 2.60
N ARG A 189 -3.20 3.80 2.73
CA ARG A 189 -2.92 4.45 4.02
C ARG A 189 -3.97 5.52 4.33
N THR A 190 -4.12 5.80 5.63
CA THR A 190 -4.97 6.85 6.19
C THR A 190 -4.27 7.54 7.34
N GLY A 191 -4.73 8.72 7.73
CA GLY A 191 -4.13 9.50 8.80
C GLY A 191 -2.78 10.10 8.41
N TRP A 192 -1.93 10.36 9.38
CA TRP A 192 -0.60 10.91 9.14
C TRP A 192 0.35 9.89 8.52
N ILE A 193 1.02 10.27 7.45
CA ILE A 193 2.10 9.50 6.83
C ILE A 193 3.35 10.37 6.69
N ASN A 194 4.51 9.74 6.78
CA ASN A 194 5.79 10.35 6.43
C ASN A 194 6.33 9.67 5.17
N ASP A 195 6.54 10.46 4.11
CA ASP A 195 7.15 10.00 2.88
C ASP A 195 8.37 10.87 2.57
N ASP A 196 9.54 10.26 2.57
CA ASP A 196 10.84 10.90 2.35
C ASP A 196 11.02 12.20 3.19
N SER A 197 10.80 12.07 4.51
CA SER A 197 10.89 13.16 5.52
C SER A 197 9.84 14.27 5.38
N THR A 198 8.84 14.09 4.53
CA THR A 198 7.72 15.01 4.38
C THR A 198 6.45 14.38 4.97
N TRP A 199 5.75 15.13 5.80
CA TRP A 199 4.50 14.70 6.39
C TRP A 199 3.31 15.09 5.53
N TYR A 200 2.36 14.15 5.42
CA TYR A 200 1.08 14.31 4.74
C TYR A 200 -0.03 13.79 5.63
N TYR A 201 -1.24 14.28 5.42
CA TYR A 201 -2.42 13.75 6.10
C TYR A 201 -3.42 13.23 5.09
N LEU A 202 -3.84 11.99 5.29
CA LEU A 202 -4.82 11.29 4.47
C LEU A 202 -6.12 11.16 5.28
N ASP A 203 -7.23 11.42 4.65
CA ASP A 203 -8.55 11.31 5.29
C ASP A 203 -8.74 9.90 5.89
N PRO A 204 -9.18 9.79 7.15
CA PRO A 204 -9.28 8.49 7.84
C PRO A 204 -10.26 7.50 7.19
N GLU A 205 -11.30 7.99 6.53
CA GLU A 205 -12.33 7.14 5.92
C GLU A 205 -12.03 6.84 4.46
N THR A 206 -11.71 7.88 3.69
CA THR A 206 -11.54 7.78 2.24
C THR A 206 -10.10 7.51 1.81
N GLY A 207 -9.11 7.85 2.63
CA GLY A 207 -7.68 7.81 2.27
C GLY A 207 -7.24 8.95 1.35
N ILE A 208 -8.11 9.91 1.04
CA ILE A 208 -7.79 11.04 0.17
C ILE A 208 -6.82 12.00 0.85
N MET A 209 -5.74 12.36 0.16
CA MET A 209 -4.77 13.34 0.63
C MET A 209 -5.44 14.69 0.90
N GLN A 210 -5.20 15.24 2.07
CA GLN A 210 -5.79 16.50 2.51
C GLN A 210 -4.89 17.69 2.20
N THR A 211 -5.51 18.86 2.00
CA THR A 211 -4.85 20.15 1.80
C THR A 211 -5.54 21.25 2.62
N GLY A 212 -4.88 22.41 2.79
CA GLY A 212 -5.39 23.54 3.54
C GLY A 212 -5.35 23.32 5.06
N TRP A 213 -6.06 24.17 5.79
CA TRP A 213 -6.14 24.10 7.24
C TRP A 213 -6.90 22.88 7.72
N LYS A 214 -6.33 22.15 8.69
CA LYS A 214 -6.94 20.98 9.32
C LYS A 214 -6.80 21.03 10.84
N TYR A 215 -7.89 20.76 11.54
CA TYR A 215 -7.91 20.63 13.00
C TYR A 215 -7.85 19.15 13.37
N LEU A 216 -6.68 18.69 13.84
CA LEU A 216 -6.39 17.29 14.09
C LEU A 216 -5.79 17.11 15.48
N GLY A 217 -6.36 16.22 16.29
CA GLY A 217 -5.84 15.95 17.62
C GLY A 217 -5.76 17.21 18.52
N ASN A 218 -6.77 18.09 18.45
CA ASN A 218 -6.85 19.37 19.18
C ASN A 218 -5.78 20.41 18.76
N LYS A 219 -5.22 20.29 17.57
CA LYS A 219 -4.23 21.22 17.02
C LYS A 219 -4.54 21.57 15.57
N TRP A 220 -4.21 22.78 15.16
CA TRP A 220 -4.30 23.22 13.77
C TRP A 220 -3.00 22.94 13.02
N TYR A 221 -3.14 22.46 11.80
CA TYR A 221 -2.06 22.22 10.83
C TYR A 221 -2.42 22.85 9.50
N TYR A 222 -1.42 23.23 8.74
CA TYR A 222 -1.62 23.64 7.37
C TYR A 222 -0.93 22.66 6.40
N LEU A 223 -1.71 22.13 5.48
CA LEU A 223 -1.25 21.23 4.43
C LEU A 223 -1.21 22.02 3.11
N ARG A 224 -0.05 22.12 2.49
CA ARG A 224 0.14 22.86 1.24
C ARG A 224 -0.73 22.28 0.13
N SER A 225 -0.84 22.96 -1.01
CA SER A 225 -1.53 22.41 -2.21
C SER A 225 -0.89 21.11 -2.71
N SER A 226 0.38 20.87 -2.42
CA SER A 226 1.06 19.60 -2.67
C SER A 226 0.71 18.50 -1.67
N GLY A 227 -0.09 18.77 -0.64
CA GLY A 227 -0.37 17.90 0.51
C GLY A 227 0.68 17.97 1.61
N ALA A 228 1.87 18.51 1.36
CA ALA A 228 2.96 18.56 2.34
C ALA A 228 2.59 19.44 3.54
N MET A 229 2.80 18.92 4.77
CA MET A 229 2.64 19.69 6.00
C MET A 229 3.59 20.87 6.02
N ALA A 230 3.06 22.06 6.27
CA ALA A 230 3.84 23.26 6.43
C ALA A 230 4.47 23.34 7.82
N THR A 231 5.65 23.90 7.90
CA THR A 231 6.36 24.23 9.15
C THR A 231 6.97 25.63 9.03
N GLY A 232 7.27 26.27 10.17
CA GLY A 232 7.83 27.62 10.22
C GLY A 232 6.80 28.68 9.88
N TRP A 233 7.27 29.83 9.40
CA TRP A 233 6.40 30.93 9.02
C TRP A 233 5.60 30.59 7.76
N TYR A 234 4.31 30.80 7.82
CA TYR A 234 3.36 30.63 6.74
C TYR A 234 2.49 31.87 6.57
N GLN A 235 2.32 32.35 5.35
CA GLN A 235 1.45 33.48 5.07
C GLN A 235 0.29 33.02 4.19
N GLU A 236 -0.93 33.37 4.63
CA GLU A 236 -2.15 33.24 3.86
C GLU A 236 -2.75 34.64 3.68
N ASP A 237 -2.93 35.02 2.44
CA ASP A 237 -3.30 36.39 2.09
C ASP A 237 -2.32 37.40 2.71
N SER A 238 -2.80 38.22 3.66
CA SER A 238 -2.00 39.21 4.39
C SER A 238 -1.69 38.81 5.83
N THR A 239 -2.06 37.60 6.23
CA THR A 239 -1.93 37.13 7.62
C THR A 239 -0.78 36.14 7.75
N TRP A 240 0.11 36.39 8.70
CA TRP A 240 1.19 35.47 9.05
C TRP A 240 0.78 34.56 10.20
N TYR A 241 1.19 33.30 10.08
CA TYR A 241 1.06 32.24 11.07
C TYR A 241 2.42 31.60 11.32
N TYR A 242 2.61 31.06 12.51
CA TYR A 242 3.80 30.28 12.80
C TYR A 242 3.41 28.84 13.15
N LEU A 243 3.90 27.92 12.33
CA LEU A 243 3.72 26.49 12.48
C LEU A 243 4.98 25.91 13.12
N ASP A 244 4.84 25.10 14.15
CA ASP A 244 5.97 24.52 14.86
C ASP A 244 6.98 23.89 13.87
N ALA A 245 8.25 24.21 14.05
CA ALA A 245 9.29 23.78 13.09
C ALA A 245 9.50 22.25 13.07
N GLN A 246 9.14 21.56 14.14
CA GLN A 246 9.30 20.10 14.27
C GLN A 246 7.98 19.37 14.05
N ASN A 247 6.92 19.84 14.65
CA ASN A 247 5.63 19.14 14.71
C ASN A 247 4.60 19.67 13.72
N GLY A 248 4.78 20.88 13.15
CA GLY A 248 3.87 21.53 12.22
C GLY A 248 2.59 22.10 12.83
N ASP A 249 2.39 21.99 14.14
CA ASP A 249 1.19 22.52 14.80
C ASP A 249 1.26 24.07 14.88
N MET A 250 0.14 24.72 14.60
CA MET A 250 -0.01 26.17 14.66
C MET A 250 0.19 26.69 16.09
N LYS A 251 1.08 27.65 16.26
CA LYS A 251 1.36 28.29 17.53
C LYS A 251 0.38 29.42 17.83
N THR A 252 0.12 29.60 19.12
CA THR A 252 -0.62 30.72 19.69
C THR A 252 0.12 31.26 20.91
N GLY A 253 -0.11 32.51 21.27
CA GLY A 253 0.60 33.18 22.36
C GLY A 253 2.04 33.59 21.95
N TRP A 254 2.92 33.74 22.93
CA TRP A 254 4.29 34.14 22.71
C TRP A 254 5.14 33.05 22.08
N ALA A 255 5.86 33.40 21.01
CA ALA A 255 6.79 32.52 20.31
C ALA A 255 8.15 33.21 20.14
N TYR A 256 9.23 32.51 20.50
CA TYR A 256 10.60 32.96 20.27
C TYR A 256 11.18 32.29 19.04
N VAL A 257 11.33 33.03 17.96
CA VAL A 257 11.74 32.51 16.64
C VAL A 257 12.84 33.37 16.05
N GLY A 258 13.93 32.75 15.64
CA GLY A 258 15.05 33.48 15.03
C GLY A 258 15.60 34.61 15.91
N ASN A 259 15.74 34.37 17.20
CA ASN A 259 16.19 35.31 18.22
C ASN A 259 15.29 36.54 18.43
N LYS A 260 14.03 36.44 18.10
CA LYS A 260 13.03 37.50 18.25
C LYS A 260 11.74 36.95 18.86
N TRP A 261 11.04 37.80 19.62
CA TRP A 261 9.73 37.47 20.15
C TRP A 261 8.61 37.93 19.22
N TYR A 262 7.62 37.08 19.08
CA TYR A 262 6.38 37.31 18.34
C TYR A 262 5.18 36.93 19.20
N TYR A 263 4.04 37.55 18.95
CA TYR A 263 2.79 37.17 19.58
C TYR A 263 1.79 36.68 18.54
N LEU A 264 1.36 35.43 18.67
CA LEU A 264 0.36 34.81 17.82
C LEU A 264 -0.98 34.86 18.57
N ARG A 265 -1.99 35.47 17.96
CA ARG A 265 -3.32 35.59 18.55
C ARG A 265 -3.92 34.19 18.76
N SER A 266 -5.05 34.09 19.48
CA SER A 266 -5.78 32.80 19.63
C SER A 266 -6.23 32.19 18.31
N SER A 267 -6.38 33.00 17.27
CA SER A 267 -6.63 32.54 15.89
C SER A 267 -5.36 32.02 15.18
N GLY A 268 -4.19 32.10 15.79
CA GLY A 268 -2.87 31.83 15.19
C GLY A 268 -2.28 33.01 14.43
N ALA A 269 -3.05 34.06 14.13
CA ALA A 269 -2.59 35.20 13.37
C ALA A 269 -1.50 35.97 14.13
N MET A 270 -0.36 36.27 13.48
CA MET A 270 0.69 37.11 14.03
C MET A 270 0.16 38.52 14.32
N ALA A 271 0.40 38.98 15.52
CA ALA A 271 0.04 40.33 15.92
C ALA A 271 1.11 41.35 15.50
N THR A 272 0.67 42.57 15.20
CA THR A 272 1.50 43.76 15.03
C THR A 272 0.92 44.90 15.84
N GLY A 273 1.74 45.93 16.16
CA GLY A 273 1.33 47.06 16.97
C GLY A 273 1.12 46.69 18.43
N TRP A 274 0.19 47.37 19.11
CA TRP A 274 -0.05 47.17 20.54
C TRP A 274 -0.87 45.89 20.82
N VAL A 275 -0.34 45.07 21.71
CA VAL A 275 -0.97 43.85 22.19
C VAL A 275 -1.04 43.89 23.74
N LYS A 276 -2.19 43.55 24.30
CA LYS A 276 -2.34 43.36 25.72
C LYS A 276 -2.35 41.87 26.05
N ASP A 277 -1.42 41.43 26.88
CA ASP A 277 -1.40 40.08 27.42
C ASP A 277 -1.49 40.13 28.94
N GLY A 278 -2.55 39.58 29.48
CA GLY A 278 -2.93 39.78 30.88
C GLY A 278 -3.12 41.26 31.22
N SER A 279 -2.33 41.78 32.16
CA SER A 279 -2.35 43.20 32.56
C SER A 279 -1.31 44.07 31.84
N THR A 280 -0.41 43.45 31.02
CA THR A 280 0.76 44.10 30.41
C THR A 280 0.53 44.42 28.93
N TRP A 281 0.95 45.63 28.54
CA TRP A 281 0.97 46.03 27.15
C TRP A 281 2.34 45.82 26.55
N TYR A 282 2.38 45.29 25.34
CA TYR A 282 3.55 45.04 24.52
C TYR A 282 3.39 45.73 23.18
N TYR A 283 4.49 46.22 22.59
CA TYR A 283 4.49 46.76 21.24
C TYR A 283 5.27 45.88 20.30
N LEU A 284 4.61 45.41 19.28
CA LEU A 284 5.18 44.59 18.20
C LEU A 284 5.40 45.47 16.97
N ASN A 285 6.50 45.29 16.29
CA ASN A 285 6.83 46.03 15.08
C ASN A 285 5.68 45.95 14.07
N ALA A 286 5.25 47.11 13.56
CA ALA A 286 4.08 47.17 12.69
C ALA A 286 4.31 46.50 11.30
N SER A 287 5.57 46.34 10.89
CA SER A 287 5.91 45.81 9.58
C SER A 287 6.20 44.30 9.58
N ASN A 288 6.80 43.77 10.66
CA ASN A 288 7.28 42.39 10.69
C ASN A 288 6.87 41.64 11.97
N GLY A 289 6.18 42.27 12.90
CA GLY A 289 5.59 41.63 14.08
C GLY A 289 6.58 41.27 15.20
N ASP A 290 7.86 41.53 15.08
CA ASP A 290 8.83 41.28 16.17
C ASP A 290 8.72 42.32 17.31
N MET A 291 9.06 41.88 18.52
CA MET A 291 9.14 42.75 19.72
C MET A 291 10.55 43.21 19.92
#